data_77db8f17d2d7f3a9156c9b612d3de1e9
#
_entry.id   77db8f17d2d7f3a9156c9b612d3de1e9
#
_cell.length_a   1.000
_cell.length_b   1.000
_cell.length_c   1.000
_cell.angle_alpha   90.00
_cell.angle_beta   90.00
_cell.angle_gamma   90.00
#
_symmetry.space_group_name_H-M   'P 1'
#
loop_
_entity.id
_entity.type
_entity.pdbx_description
1 polymer ?
#
loop_
_entity_poly.entity_id
_entity_poly.type
_entity_poly.pdbx_seq_one_letter_code
_entity_poly.pdbx_strand_id
1 'polypeptide(L)'
;MIYTVRTTVGRENAVIETLLSKSKSRTMNIKAIFHPDELKGYIFLEGDEESIDEIVKAVPHVKGIIKKEVKIDEIKKFLETKKIEIKVNRGDVIEVTSGPFKNEKGKVTRVDEAKEEVTIELLEAAIPIPITVPIESVKVIEAIEKSDKA
;
A
#
# COMPACT_ATOMS: atom_id res chain seq x y z
N MET A 1 -20.16 -13.63 -3.46
CA MET A 1 -20.59 -12.22 -3.37
C MET A 1 -19.65 -11.46 -2.45
N ILE A 2 -19.51 -10.15 -2.64
CA ILE A 2 -18.66 -9.29 -1.81
C ILE A 2 -19.55 -8.38 -0.98
N TYR A 3 -19.34 -8.37 0.33
CA TYR A 3 -20.09 -7.54 1.28
C TYR A 3 -19.16 -6.58 2.03
N THR A 4 -19.69 -5.45 2.41
CA THR A 4 -18.99 -4.48 3.26
C THR A 4 -19.31 -4.68 4.72
N VAL A 5 -18.30 -4.80 5.55
CA VAL A 5 -18.42 -4.90 7.01
C VAL A 5 -17.94 -3.62 7.65
N ARG A 6 -18.74 -3.04 8.52
CA ARG A 6 -18.38 -1.86 9.31
C ARG A 6 -17.70 -2.29 10.60
N THR A 7 -16.56 -1.68 10.86
CA THR A 7 -15.75 -1.93 12.06
C THR A 7 -15.50 -0.66 12.87
N THR A 8 -14.93 -0.81 14.04
CA THR A 8 -14.40 0.33 14.79
C THR A 8 -13.15 0.83 14.10
N VAL A 9 -13.09 2.13 13.83
CA VAL A 9 -11.92 2.79 13.21
C VAL A 9 -10.65 2.53 14.03
N GLY A 10 -9.59 2.11 13.35
CA GLY A 10 -8.31 1.75 13.97
C GLY A 10 -8.23 0.32 14.52
N ARG A 11 -9.29 -0.48 14.35
CA ARG A 11 -9.34 -1.89 14.76
C ARG A 11 -9.48 -2.85 13.58
N GLU A 12 -9.33 -2.35 12.36
CA GLU A 12 -9.52 -3.12 11.13
C GLU A 12 -8.60 -4.34 11.08
N ASN A 13 -7.32 -4.17 11.37
CA ASN A 13 -6.35 -5.27 11.35
C ASN A 13 -6.65 -6.34 12.41
N ALA A 14 -7.03 -5.93 13.61
CA ALA A 14 -7.43 -6.86 14.68
C ALA A 14 -8.68 -7.65 14.30
N VAL A 15 -9.63 -7.02 13.61
CA VAL A 15 -10.83 -7.69 13.06
C VAL A 15 -10.43 -8.68 11.97
N ILE A 16 -9.55 -8.32 11.05
CA ILE A 16 -9.05 -9.20 9.99
C ILE A 16 -8.37 -10.43 10.57
N GLU A 17 -7.48 -10.27 11.53
CA GLU A 17 -6.78 -11.40 12.18
C GLU A 17 -7.77 -12.36 12.86
N THR A 18 -8.78 -11.81 13.55
CA THR A 18 -9.82 -12.61 14.18
C THR A 18 -10.69 -13.34 13.14
N LEU A 19 -11.06 -12.66 12.05
CA LEU A 19 -11.80 -13.27 10.93
C LEU A 19 -11.00 -14.41 10.29
N LEU A 20 -9.71 -14.19 10.02
CA LEU A 20 -8.82 -15.23 9.47
C LEU A 20 -8.70 -16.44 10.39
N SER A 21 -8.51 -16.22 11.68
CA SER A 21 -8.42 -17.30 12.67
C SER A 21 -9.72 -18.12 12.72
N LYS A 22 -10.86 -17.45 12.74
CA LYS A 22 -12.17 -18.13 12.77
C LYS A 22 -12.53 -18.82 11.47
N SER A 23 -12.17 -18.26 10.32
CA SER A 23 -12.43 -18.89 9.02
C SER A 23 -11.65 -20.19 8.82
N LYS A 24 -10.46 -20.30 9.42
CA LYS A 24 -9.65 -21.53 9.38
C LYS A 24 -10.18 -22.65 10.28
N SER A 25 -10.85 -22.30 11.36
CA SER A 25 -11.34 -23.25 12.37
C SER A 25 -12.72 -23.84 12.06
N ARG A 26 -13.43 -23.30 11.08
CA ARG A 26 -14.79 -23.72 10.71
C ARG A 26 -14.89 -23.91 9.19
N THR A 27 -15.81 -24.75 8.76
CA THR A 27 -16.15 -24.98 7.34
C THR A 27 -16.96 -23.79 6.78
N MET A 28 -16.36 -22.60 6.81
CA MET A 28 -17.00 -21.39 6.29
C MET A 28 -16.51 -21.11 4.88
N ASN A 29 -17.41 -20.70 4.01
CA ASN A 29 -17.10 -20.35 2.64
C ASN A 29 -16.71 -18.87 2.51
N ILE A 30 -15.63 -18.49 3.21
CA ILE A 30 -15.00 -17.17 3.08
C ILE A 30 -13.85 -17.31 2.11
N LYS A 31 -13.89 -16.59 0.99
CA LYS A 31 -12.92 -16.68 -0.09
C LYS A 31 -11.81 -15.64 0.03
N ALA A 32 -12.18 -14.42 0.42
CA ALA A 32 -11.24 -13.31 0.55
C ALA A 32 -11.67 -12.30 1.62
N ILE A 33 -10.67 -11.67 2.21
CA ILE A 33 -10.83 -10.55 3.15
C ILE A 33 -9.93 -9.43 2.66
N PHE A 34 -10.49 -8.22 2.56
CA PHE A 34 -9.77 -7.07 2.04
C PHE A 34 -10.09 -5.81 2.83
N HIS A 35 -9.07 -5.05 3.20
CA HIS A 35 -9.19 -3.74 3.83
C HIS A 35 -8.32 -2.73 3.09
N PRO A 36 -8.90 -1.75 2.39
CA PRO A 36 -8.14 -0.65 1.83
C PRO A 36 -7.78 0.36 2.91
N ASP A 37 -6.53 0.77 3.00
CA ASP A 37 -6.04 1.74 3.98
C ASP A 37 -6.74 3.11 3.89
N GLU A 38 -7.27 3.42 2.70
CA GLU A 38 -8.00 4.67 2.43
C GLU A 38 -9.40 4.69 3.05
N LEU A 39 -10.00 3.52 3.32
CA LEU A 39 -11.36 3.38 3.87
C LEU A 39 -11.34 2.89 5.32
N LYS A 40 -11.04 3.78 6.22
CA LYS A 40 -11.04 3.47 7.66
C LYS A 40 -12.43 3.06 8.16
N GLY A 41 -12.47 1.99 8.94
CA GLY A 41 -13.70 1.45 9.51
C GLY A 41 -14.51 0.54 8.58
N TYR A 42 -13.96 0.15 7.44
CA TYR A 42 -14.61 -0.75 6.48
C TYR A 42 -13.69 -1.89 6.05
N ILE A 43 -14.27 -3.08 5.97
CA ILE A 43 -13.61 -4.30 5.49
C ILE A 43 -14.53 -4.93 4.44
N PHE A 44 -13.97 -5.49 3.39
CA PHE A 44 -14.68 -6.24 2.38
C PHE A 44 -14.47 -7.74 2.60
N LEU A 45 -15.55 -8.51 2.57
CA LEU A 45 -15.55 -9.96 2.67
C LEU A 45 -16.18 -10.57 1.43
N GLU A 46 -15.48 -11.51 0.80
CA GLU A 46 -16.03 -12.35 -0.25
C GLU A 46 -16.41 -13.72 0.30
N GLY A 47 -17.64 -14.12 0.06
CA GLY A 47 -18.18 -15.42 0.50
C GLY A 47 -19.68 -15.52 0.29
N ASP A 48 -20.28 -16.56 0.82
CA ASP A 48 -21.73 -16.68 0.89
C ASP A 48 -22.29 -15.89 2.09
N GLU A 49 -23.53 -15.43 1.94
CA GLU A 49 -24.18 -14.54 2.92
C GLU A 49 -24.28 -15.19 4.30
N GLU A 50 -24.62 -16.48 4.36
CA GLU A 50 -24.78 -17.22 5.63
C GLU A 50 -23.46 -17.29 6.40
N SER A 51 -22.36 -17.65 5.73
CA SER A 51 -21.02 -17.72 6.33
C SER A 51 -20.54 -16.36 6.82
N ILE A 52 -20.82 -15.30 6.06
CA ILE A 52 -20.45 -13.93 6.43
C ILE A 52 -21.26 -13.45 7.63
N ASP A 53 -22.57 -13.67 7.64
CA ASP A 53 -23.44 -13.32 8.77
C ASP A 53 -23.04 -14.05 10.06
N GLU A 54 -22.67 -15.31 9.95
CA GLU A 54 -22.24 -16.12 11.11
C GLU A 54 -20.90 -15.63 11.68
N ILE A 55 -19.89 -15.44 10.80
CA ILE A 55 -18.54 -15.09 11.25
C ILE A 55 -18.49 -13.68 11.84
N VAL A 56 -19.23 -12.74 11.27
CA VAL A 56 -19.28 -11.35 11.70
C VAL A 56 -19.90 -11.18 13.09
N LYS A 57 -20.94 -11.96 13.42
CA LYS A 57 -21.54 -11.95 14.75
C LYS A 57 -20.58 -12.43 15.85
N ALA A 58 -19.59 -13.22 15.49
CA ALA A 58 -18.65 -13.82 16.44
C ALA A 58 -17.37 -12.98 16.62
N VAL A 59 -17.21 -11.85 15.92
CA VAL A 59 -15.97 -11.04 15.93
C VAL A 59 -16.21 -9.73 16.68
N PRO A 60 -15.38 -9.41 17.71
CA PRO A 60 -15.47 -8.13 18.40
C PRO A 60 -15.09 -6.97 17.48
N HIS A 61 -15.53 -5.78 17.82
CA HIS A 61 -15.31 -4.53 17.09
C HIS A 61 -15.98 -4.43 15.71
N VAL A 62 -16.79 -5.39 15.33
CA VAL A 62 -17.67 -5.31 14.17
C VAL A 62 -18.97 -4.62 14.55
N LYS A 63 -19.33 -3.57 13.80
CA LYS A 63 -20.55 -2.79 14.02
C LYS A 63 -21.75 -3.30 13.22
N GLY A 64 -21.50 -4.00 12.13
CA GLY A 64 -22.54 -4.57 11.27
C GLY A 64 -22.09 -4.81 9.84
N ILE A 65 -22.98 -5.41 9.07
CA ILE A 65 -22.80 -5.69 7.64
C ILE A 65 -23.71 -4.76 6.84
N ILE A 66 -23.17 -4.23 5.74
CA ILE A 66 -23.99 -3.57 4.73
C ILE A 66 -24.45 -4.65 3.76
N LYS A 67 -25.75 -4.95 3.76
CA LYS A 67 -26.34 -6.03 2.94
C LYS A 67 -26.46 -5.73 1.45
N LYS A 68 -25.84 -4.68 0.97
CA LYS A 68 -25.72 -4.38 -0.45
C LYS A 68 -24.49 -5.09 -1.01
N GLU A 69 -24.71 -5.93 -2.02
CA GLU A 69 -23.61 -6.55 -2.75
C GLU A 69 -22.70 -5.49 -3.40
N VAL A 70 -21.40 -5.64 -3.23
CA VAL A 70 -20.38 -4.79 -3.84
C VAL A 70 -19.86 -5.48 -5.10
N LYS A 71 -19.85 -4.76 -6.22
CA LYS A 71 -19.28 -5.25 -7.46
C LYS A 71 -17.76 -5.09 -7.42
N ILE A 72 -17.05 -6.02 -8.04
CA ILE A 72 -15.58 -5.99 -8.12
C ILE A 72 -15.06 -4.67 -8.72
N ASP A 73 -15.78 -4.10 -9.68
CA ASP A 73 -15.41 -2.82 -10.29
C ASP A 73 -15.43 -1.64 -9.33
N GLU A 74 -16.27 -1.69 -8.29
CA GLU A 74 -16.36 -0.64 -7.26
C GLU A 74 -15.12 -0.62 -6.34
N ILE A 75 -14.50 -1.79 -6.11
CA ILE A 75 -13.32 -1.92 -5.26
C ILE A 75 -12.01 -2.05 -6.05
N LYS A 76 -12.10 -2.20 -7.37
CA LYS A 76 -10.93 -2.37 -8.26
C LYS A 76 -9.88 -1.28 -8.06
N LYS A 77 -10.30 -0.04 -7.90
CA LYS A 77 -9.42 1.11 -7.64
C LYS A 77 -8.58 0.97 -6.35
N PHE A 78 -9.03 0.19 -5.37
CA PHE A 78 -8.29 -0.08 -4.14
C PHE A 78 -7.38 -1.31 -4.26
N LEU A 79 -7.65 -2.19 -5.22
CA LEU A 79 -6.86 -3.38 -5.50
C LEU A 79 -5.71 -3.09 -6.49
N GLU A 80 -5.89 -2.09 -7.34
CA GLU A 80 -4.84 -1.63 -8.24
C GLU A 80 -3.82 -0.85 -7.42
N THR A 81 -2.60 -1.34 -7.40
CA THR A 81 -1.46 -0.57 -6.90
C THR A 81 -1.33 0.64 -7.81
N LYS A 82 -1.64 1.83 -7.32
CA LYS A 82 -1.23 3.05 -8.01
C LYS A 82 0.28 2.98 -8.06
N LYS A 83 0.84 2.65 -9.21
CA LYS A 83 2.24 2.96 -9.49
C LYS A 83 2.35 4.47 -9.33
N ILE A 84 2.89 4.89 -8.20
CA ILE A 84 3.33 6.25 -8.06
C ILE A 84 4.47 6.35 -9.06
N GLU A 85 4.19 6.88 -10.24
CA GLU A 85 5.23 7.26 -11.18
C GLU A 85 6.01 8.42 -10.54
N ILE A 86 6.92 8.07 -9.67
CA ILE A 86 7.90 9.01 -9.17
C ILE A 86 8.84 9.23 -10.35
N LYS A 87 8.64 10.32 -11.06
CA LYS A 87 9.52 10.74 -12.15
C LYS A 87 10.82 11.24 -11.54
N VAL A 88 11.78 10.33 -11.42
CA VAL A 88 13.14 10.63 -11.00
C VAL A 88 14.02 10.64 -12.23
N ASN A 89 14.73 11.72 -12.44
CA ASN A 89 15.67 11.89 -13.54
C ASN A 89 17.10 11.91 -13.02
N ARG A 90 18.03 11.49 -13.87
CA ARG A 90 19.45 11.60 -13.58
C ARG A 90 19.81 13.08 -13.31
N GLY A 91 20.50 13.31 -12.20
CA GLY A 91 20.92 14.62 -11.74
C GLY A 91 19.97 15.28 -10.73
N ASP A 92 18.78 14.73 -10.51
CA ASP A 92 17.88 15.21 -9.48
C ASP A 92 18.48 15.02 -8.08
N VAL A 93 18.20 15.95 -7.18
CA VAL A 93 18.50 15.80 -5.75
C VAL A 93 17.29 15.18 -5.06
N ILE A 94 17.52 14.08 -4.36
CA ILE A 94 16.50 13.32 -3.68
C ILE A 94 16.80 13.17 -2.18
N GLU A 95 15.78 12.90 -1.41
CA GLU A 95 15.88 12.48 -0.02
C GLU A 95 15.35 11.05 0.11
N VAL A 96 16.09 10.20 0.83
CA VAL A 96 15.65 8.84 1.11
C VAL A 96 14.62 8.85 2.23
N THR A 97 13.45 8.25 1.98
CA THR A 97 12.31 8.27 2.92
C THR A 97 12.21 7.04 3.80
N SER A 98 12.89 5.95 3.44
CA SER A 98 12.85 4.69 4.19
C SER A 98 14.16 3.92 4.09
N GLY A 99 14.34 2.96 4.98
CA GLY A 99 15.50 2.08 5.03
C GLY A 99 16.68 2.64 5.84
N PRO A 100 17.88 2.04 5.69
CA PRO A 100 19.06 2.40 6.47
C PRO A 100 19.55 3.83 6.23
N PHE A 101 19.26 4.41 5.06
CA PHE A 101 19.67 5.75 4.63
C PHE A 101 18.56 6.79 4.75
N LYS A 102 17.53 6.51 5.54
CA LYS A 102 16.42 7.45 5.77
C LYS A 102 16.94 8.82 6.20
N ASN A 103 16.35 9.88 5.57
CA ASN A 103 16.70 11.29 5.75
C ASN A 103 18.05 11.73 5.11
N GLU A 104 18.76 10.84 4.45
CA GLU A 104 19.95 11.20 3.69
C GLU A 104 19.57 11.81 2.34
N LYS A 105 20.31 12.81 1.92
CA LYS A 105 20.15 13.47 0.63
C LYS A 105 21.21 13.00 -0.34
N GLY A 106 20.83 12.81 -1.59
CA GLY A 106 21.74 12.35 -2.62
C GLY A 106 21.37 12.88 -4.00
N LYS A 107 22.33 12.85 -4.90
CA LYS A 107 22.15 13.16 -6.31
C LYS A 107 21.99 11.89 -7.11
N VAL A 108 20.97 11.83 -7.95
CA VAL A 108 20.69 10.67 -8.80
C VAL A 108 21.75 10.58 -9.91
N THR A 109 22.46 9.46 -9.98
CA THR A 109 23.46 9.18 -11.00
C THR A 109 22.95 8.23 -12.08
N ARG A 110 22.03 7.33 -11.72
CA ARG A 110 21.44 6.34 -12.61
C ARG A 110 20.00 6.02 -12.20
N VAL A 111 19.15 5.80 -13.18
CA VAL A 111 17.77 5.31 -13.00
C VAL A 111 17.61 4.00 -13.77
N ASP A 112 17.18 2.94 -13.10
CA ASP A 112 16.85 1.66 -13.71
C ASP A 112 15.31 1.47 -13.63
N GLU A 113 14.64 1.80 -14.72
CA GLU A 113 13.17 1.71 -14.79
C GLU A 113 12.68 0.26 -14.75
N ALA A 114 13.45 -0.67 -15.29
CA ALA A 114 13.06 -2.09 -15.33
C ALA A 114 13.05 -2.73 -13.94
N LYS A 115 13.99 -2.33 -13.07
CA LYS A 115 14.09 -2.80 -11.69
C LYS A 115 13.39 -1.88 -10.69
N GLU A 116 12.90 -0.72 -11.16
CA GLU A 116 12.31 0.32 -10.31
C GLU A 116 13.30 0.77 -9.18
N GLU A 117 14.56 0.95 -9.55
CA GLU A 117 15.65 1.34 -8.65
C GLU A 117 16.36 2.60 -9.15
N VAL A 118 16.88 3.37 -8.22
CA VAL A 118 17.77 4.52 -8.52
C VAL A 118 19.09 4.38 -7.80
N THR A 119 20.17 4.76 -8.48
CA THR A 119 21.50 4.88 -7.88
C THR A 119 21.77 6.34 -7.57
N ILE A 120 22.13 6.61 -6.34
CA ILE A 120 22.40 7.95 -5.82
C ILE A 120 23.79 8.04 -5.22
N GLU A 121 24.37 9.22 -5.24
CA GLU A 121 25.55 9.58 -4.47
C GLU A 121 25.15 10.50 -3.33
N LEU A 122 25.48 10.12 -2.10
CA LEU A 122 25.17 10.92 -0.92
C LEU A 122 25.93 12.24 -0.93
N LEU A 123 25.24 13.37 -0.71
CA LEU A 123 25.83 14.71 -0.75
C LEU A 123 26.79 14.98 0.40
N GLU A 124 26.54 14.40 1.56
CA GLU A 124 27.31 14.61 2.80
C GLU A 124 28.47 13.62 2.97
N ALA A 125 28.59 12.64 2.08
CA ALA A 125 29.71 11.68 2.13
C ALA A 125 31.00 12.32 1.63
N ALA A 126 32.07 12.20 2.39
CA ALA A 126 33.41 12.67 2.02
C ALA A 126 33.96 11.94 0.80
N ILE A 127 33.54 10.71 0.59
CA ILE A 127 33.84 9.89 -0.59
C ILE A 127 32.51 9.55 -1.26
N PRO A 128 32.33 9.84 -2.56
CA PRO A 128 31.10 9.49 -3.25
C PRO A 128 30.99 7.97 -3.39
N ILE A 129 30.10 7.39 -2.59
CA ILE A 129 29.75 5.97 -2.66
C ILE A 129 28.38 5.87 -3.33
N PRO A 130 28.28 5.19 -4.47
CA PRO A 130 26.97 4.97 -5.10
C PRO A 130 26.15 3.98 -4.28
N ILE A 131 24.90 4.36 -4.00
CA ILE A 131 23.93 3.55 -3.28
C ILE A 131 22.72 3.35 -4.17
N THR A 132 22.26 2.11 -4.29
CA THR A 132 21.05 1.77 -5.04
C THR A 132 19.89 1.57 -4.07
N VAL A 133 18.82 2.31 -4.30
CA VAL A 133 17.58 2.26 -3.48
C VAL A 133 16.35 2.13 -4.39
N PRO A 134 15.25 1.52 -3.89
CA PRO A 134 14.00 1.49 -4.64
C PRO A 134 13.48 2.89 -4.93
N ILE A 135 12.89 3.11 -6.11
CA ILE A 135 12.29 4.41 -6.50
C ILE A 135 11.23 4.87 -5.49
N GLU A 136 10.44 3.95 -4.94
CA GLU A 136 9.43 4.23 -3.93
C GLU A 136 9.98 4.77 -2.61
N SER A 137 11.28 4.58 -2.36
CA SER A 137 11.98 4.99 -1.14
C SER A 137 12.65 6.36 -1.25
N VAL A 138 12.42 7.10 -2.31
CA VAL A 138 13.02 8.41 -2.55
C VAL A 138 11.96 9.48 -2.84
N LYS A 139 12.27 10.71 -2.42
CA LYS A 139 11.47 11.89 -2.70
C LYS A 139 12.34 12.92 -3.41
N VAL A 140 11.89 13.43 -4.55
CA VAL A 140 12.58 14.50 -5.26
C VAL A 140 12.45 15.81 -4.49
N ILE A 141 13.57 16.41 -4.10
CA ILE A 141 13.63 17.69 -3.41
C ILE A 141 13.91 18.80 -4.41
N GLU A 142 14.85 18.57 -5.33
CA GLU A 142 15.27 19.51 -6.33
C GLU A 142 15.39 18.80 -7.68
N ALA A 143 14.49 19.14 -8.60
CA ALA A 143 14.53 18.62 -9.96
C ALA A 143 15.51 19.45 -10.80
N ILE A 144 16.32 18.77 -11.62
CA ILE A 144 17.07 19.47 -12.69
C ILE A 144 16.05 19.95 -13.69
N GLU A 145 15.94 21.27 -13.82
CA GLU A 145 15.27 21.86 -14.97
C GLU A 145 15.98 21.36 -16.22
N LYS A 146 15.25 20.62 -17.06
CA LYS A 146 15.68 20.43 -18.44
C LYS A 146 15.75 21.82 -19.03
N SER A 147 16.96 22.39 -19.09
CA SER A 147 17.17 23.55 -19.94
C SER A 147 16.84 23.09 -21.34
N ASP A 148 15.68 23.53 -21.87
CA ASP A 148 15.37 23.48 -23.28
C ASP A 148 16.42 24.32 -24.00
N LYS A 149 17.55 23.69 -24.29
CA LYS A 149 18.38 24.11 -25.37
C LYS A 149 17.80 23.51 -26.63
N ALA A 150 16.91 24.28 -27.21
CA ALA A 150 16.56 24.06 -28.59
C ALA A 150 17.82 24.07 -29.46
#